data_b6325f1d8b571448f3af15c2bd0b8e0e
#
_entry.id   b6325f1d8b571448f3af15c2bd0b8e0e
#
_cell.length_a   1.000
_cell.length_b   1.000
_cell.length_c   1.000
_cell.angle_alpha   90.00
_cell.angle_beta   90.00
_cell.angle_gamma   90.00
#
_symmetry.space_group_name_H-M   'P 1'
#
loop_
_entity.id
_entity.type
_entity.pdbx_description
1 polymer ?
#
loop_
_entity_poly.entity_id
_entity_poly.type
_entity_poly.pdbx_seq_one_letter_code
_entity_poly.pdbx_strand_id
1 'polypeptide(L)'
;MGDDVTVPRGRLVDLLAEAGHVRTERVAEAFRAVPRHLFLPGVEPADAYADEAIVTKRQSDGRPISSSSQPAIMAEMLEQLDVEPGQRVLEIGTGTGYNAALLAHLVGTTGAVTTLDIDTDLVEQARGQLQAAGITGVNAVCADGAAGWPGGAPYDRVIVTAAAWDVEPAWVGQLADRGRLVLPLSLRGVQLSVAFEALDNHLASRSVVGCGFMPLRGAAADPDQAQPLGDQPGLFVHLADDRPTDLSALYAALHQPGAQLTTGVAVTAGQVLVELGLWLALHDPDAGRLVALGDAIDADLVPALIAFPGMTSTTALLGAQALAALAGPDTTAPADSFTIGVRPFGPDGTDLAQRLAAHVHAWDAAGRPSTAKLRIRAYPLHEAPADPATFVLDKPHTRLLIDW
;
A
#
# COMPACT_ATOMS: atom_id res chain seq x y z
N MET A 1 21.54 -30.23 12.24
CA MET A 1 22.09 -29.76 10.97
C MET A 1 21.37 -28.44 10.75
N GLY A 2 22.05 -27.30 10.86
CA GLY A 2 21.42 -26.00 10.54
C GLY A 2 21.22 -25.97 9.05
N ASP A 3 19.95 -25.81 8.62
CA ASP A 3 19.63 -25.63 7.21
C ASP A 3 20.42 -24.44 6.70
N ASP A 4 21.19 -24.64 5.64
CA ASP A 4 21.98 -23.57 5.04
C ASP A 4 21.06 -22.59 4.32
N VAL A 5 20.58 -21.59 5.08
CA VAL A 5 19.70 -20.52 4.59
C VAL A 5 20.45 -19.45 3.79
N THR A 6 21.77 -19.58 3.65
CA THR A 6 22.59 -18.60 2.91
C THR A 6 22.22 -18.59 1.43
N VAL A 7 21.97 -19.75 0.85
CA VAL A 7 21.61 -19.88 -0.57
C VAL A 7 20.23 -19.27 -0.88
N PRO A 8 19.13 -19.61 -0.16
CA PRO A 8 17.83 -18.98 -0.40
C PRO A 8 17.88 -17.47 -0.20
N ARG A 9 18.57 -16.97 0.83
CA ARG A 9 18.73 -15.55 1.10
C ARG A 9 19.48 -14.82 -0.02
N GLY A 10 20.59 -15.41 -0.51
CA GLY A 10 21.33 -14.85 -1.64
C GLY A 10 20.48 -14.76 -2.90
N ARG A 11 19.71 -15.82 -3.22
CA ARG A 11 18.80 -15.84 -4.36
C ARG A 11 17.70 -14.77 -4.27
N LEU A 12 17.16 -14.54 -3.09
CA LEU A 12 16.18 -13.46 -2.92
C LEU A 12 16.80 -12.10 -3.27
N VAL A 13 18.00 -11.80 -2.77
CA VAL A 13 18.66 -10.52 -3.06
C VAL A 13 18.96 -10.37 -4.55
N ASP A 14 19.42 -11.44 -5.20
CA ASP A 14 19.69 -11.44 -6.64
C ASP A 14 18.40 -11.20 -7.45
N LEU A 15 17.30 -11.85 -7.08
CA LEU A 15 15.99 -11.66 -7.70
C LEU A 15 15.50 -10.21 -7.54
N LEU A 16 15.62 -9.64 -6.33
CA LEU A 16 15.23 -8.26 -6.07
C LEU A 16 16.08 -7.25 -6.86
N ALA A 17 17.37 -7.54 -7.04
CA ALA A 17 18.27 -6.71 -7.84
C ALA A 17 17.96 -6.81 -9.35
N GLU A 18 17.72 -8.02 -9.86
CA GLU A 18 17.32 -8.24 -11.25
C GLU A 18 16.00 -7.58 -11.59
N ALA A 19 15.04 -7.58 -10.65
CA ALA A 19 13.75 -6.90 -10.79
C ALA A 19 13.85 -5.37 -10.61
N GLY A 20 15.01 -4.83 -10.16
CA GLY A 20 15.23 -3.41 -9.95
C GLY A 20 14.67 -2.86 -8.62
N HIS A 21 14.23 -3.72 -7.70
CA HIS A 21 13.76 -3.33 -6.37
C HIS A 21 14.91 -3.00 -5.41
N VAL A 22 16.04 -3.70 -5.55
CA VAL A 22 17.31 -3.36 -4.89
C VAL A 22 18.20 -2.66 -5.90
N ARG A 23 18.59 -1.43 -5.60
CA ARG A 23 19.37 -0.56 -6.50
C ARG A 23 20.73 -0.18 -5.94
N THR A 24 20.86 -0.21 -4.62
CA THR A 24 22.11 0.15 -3.93
C THR A 24 22.71 -1.06 -3.22
N GLU A 25 24.04 -1.14 -3.22
CA GLU A 25 24.74 -2.22 -2.50
C GLU A 25 24.44 -2.19 -1.00
N ARG A 26 24.21 -1.03 -0.43
CA ARG A 26 23.87 -0.86 0.98
C ARG A 26 22.56 -1.58 1.35
N VAL A 27 21.52 -1.44 0.54
CA VAL A 27 20.26 -2.17 0.74
C VAL A 27 20.46 -3.67 0.48
N ALA A 28 21.22 -4.05 -0.56
CA ALA A 28 21.55 -5.45 -0.83
C ALA A 28 22.27 -6.10 0.36
N GLU A 29 23.27 -5.43 0.94
CA GLU A 29 24.01 -5.90 2.11
C GLU A 29 23.11 -6.06 3.33
N ALA A 30 22.17 -5.14 3.57
CA ALA A 30 21.21 -5.26 4.66
C ALA A 30 20.36 -6.54 4.53
N PHE A 31 19.82 -6.82 3.35
CA PHE A 31 19.07 -8.07 3.10
C PHE A 31 19.94 -9.33 3.21
N ARG A 32 21.22 -9.27 2.80
CA ARG A 32 22.17 -10.38 2.98
C ARG A 32 22.56 -10.58 4.43
N ALA A 33 22.71 -9.53 5.21
CA ALA A 33 23.17 -9.58 6.60
C ALA A 33 22.06 -10.01 7.56
N VAL A 34 20.83 -9.49 7.39
CA VAL A 34 19.74 -9.73 8.34
C VAL A 34 18.96 -11.00 7.99
N PRO A 35 18.94 -12.01 8.86
CA PRO A 35 18.32 -13.31 8.59
C PRO A 35 16.79 -13.26 8.78
N ARG A 36 16.02 -13.07 7.69
CA ARG A 36 14.55 -12.92 7.72
C ARG A 36 13.83 -14.05 8.45
N HIS A 37 14.30 -15.30 8.29
CA HIS A 37 13.68 -16.46 8.92
C HIS A 37 13.65 -16.39 10.46
N LEU A 38 14.57 -15.68 11.11
CA LEU A 38 14.57 -15.50 12.57
C LEU A 38 13.41 -14.59 13.05
N PHE A 39 12.82 -13.81 12.14
CA PHE A 39 11.68 -12.94 12.39
C PHE A 39 10.34 -13.59 12.01
N LEU A 40 10.35 -14.85 11.61
CA LEU A 40 9.21 -15.62 11.14
C LEU A 40 9.17 -17.01 11.80
N PRO A 41 9.00 -17.06 13.13
CA PRO A 41 8.95 -18.35 13.85
C PRO A 41 7.79 -19.20 13.33
N GLY A 42 8.09 -20.49 13.05
CA GLY A 42 7.10 -21.43 12.53
C GLY A 42 6.90 -21.41 11.01
N VAL A 43 7.62 -20.53 10.30
CA VAL A 43 7.70 -20.57 8.83
C VAL A 43 8.94 -21.33 8.43
N GLU A 44 8.82 -22.22 7.43
CA GLU A 44 9.98 -22.93 6.89
C GLU A 44 10.99 -21.91 6.33
N PRO A 45 12.29 -22.11 6.60
CA PRO A 45 13.31 -21.16 6.16
C PRO A 45 13.29 -20.86 4.67
N ALA A 46 12.98 -21.84 3.82
CA ALA A 46 12.87 -21.64 2.38
C ALA A 46 11.74 -20.67 2.01
N ASP A 47 10.57 -20.80 2.67
CA ASP A 47 9.39 -19.95 2.44
C ASP A 47 9.63 -18.53 2.98
N ALA A 48 10.41 -18.41 4.06
CA ALA A 48 10.78 -17.11 4.61
C ALA A 48 11.54 -16.22 3.60
N TYR A 49 12.18 -16.82 2.59
CA TYR A 49 12.91 -16.10 1.54
C TYR A 49 12.20 -16.07 0.19
N ALA A 50 10.90 -16.42 0.16
CA ALA A 50 10.05 -16.10 -0.99
C ALA A 50 9.76 -14.59 -1.02
N ASP A 51 9.59 -14.03 -2.24
CA ASP A 51 9.16 -12.63 -2.39
C ASP A 51 7.65 -12.49 -2.21
N GLU A 52 7.20 -12.84 -1.00
CA GLU A 52 5.80 -12.82 -0.61
C GLU A 52 5.61 -12.20 0.78
N ALA A 53 4.44 -11.57 0.98
CA ALA A 53 4.01 -11.13 2.29
C ALA A 53 3.51 -12.32 3.12
N ILE A 54 3.99 -12.44 4.37
CA ILE A 54 3.60 -13.54 5.27
C ILE A 54 2.77 -12.98 6.42
N VAL A 55 1.48 -13.33 6.45
CA VAL A 55 0.57 -12.91 7.53
C VAL A 55 1.00 -13.54 8.86
N THR A 56 1.23 -12.71 9.86
CA THR A 56 1.70 -13.12 11.19
C THR A 56 0.64 -12.99 12.29
N LYS A 57 -0.37 -12.12 12.07
CA LYS A 57 -1.46 -11.94 13.02
C LYS A 57 -2.79 -11.69 12.32
N ARG A 58 -3.87 -12.31 12.84
CA ARG A 58 -5.23 -12.09 12.38
C ARG A 58 -6.12 -11.66 13.55
N GLN A 59 -7.16 -10.91 13.26
CA GLN A 59 -8.26 -10.66 14.19
C GLN A 59 -9.15 -11.91 14.36
N SER A 60 -10.04 -11.86 15.36
CA SER A 60 -10.98 -12.96 15.64
C SER A 60 -11.94 -13.25 14.47
N ASP A 61 -12.18 -12.29 13.59
CA ASP A 61 -12.97 -12.43 12.36
C ASP A 61 -12.16 -12.94 11.16
N GLY A 62 -10.88 -13.32 11.37
CA GLY A 62 -9.97 -13.84 10.35
C GLY A 62 -9.24 -12.78 9.53
N ARG A 63 -9.59 -11.49 9.65
CA ARG A 63 -8.88 -10.42 8.91
C ARG A 63 -7.42 -10.30 9.35
N PRO A 64 -6.49 -10.24 8.39
CA PRO A 64 -5.07 -10.03 8.72
C PRO A 64 -4.84 -8.61 9.25
N ILE A 65 -4.06 -8.48 10.32
CA ILE A 65 -3.73 -7.20 10.96
C ILE A 65 -2.22 -6.98 11.15
N SER A 66 -1.40 -7.99 10.89
CA SER A 66 0.05 -7.88 10.83
C SER A 66 0.62 -8.90 9.87
N SER A 67 1.70 -8.52 9.20
CA SER A 67 2.48 -9.40 8.33
C SER A 67 3.96 -9.01 8.34
N SER A 68 4.81 -9.95 7.96
CA SER A 68 6.11 -9.60 7.40
C SER A 68 5.88 -9.23 5.95
N SER A 69 6.14 -7.98 5.60
CA SER A 69 5.89 -7.45 4.25
C SER A 69 6.69 -8.20 3.19
N GLN A 70 6.20 -8.15 1.94
CA GLN A 70 6.90 -8.68 0.78
C GLN A 70 8.28 -8.03 0.63
N PRO A 71 9.35 -8.78 0.43
CA PRO A 71 10.69 -8.24 0.30
C PRO A 71 10.86 -7.17 -0.77
N ALA A 72 10.20 -7.31 -1.92
CA ALA A 72 10.27 -6.33 -3.01
C ALA A 72 9.81 -4.93 -2.57
N ILE A 73 8.63 -4.81 -1.93
CA ILE A 73 8.15 -3.50 -1.48
C ILE A 73 8.97 -2.97 -0.30
N MET A 74 9.50 -3.85 0.57
CA MET A 74 10.41 -3.41 1.62
C MET A 74 11.69 -2.81 1.03
N ALA A 75 12.28 -3.46 0.03
CA ALA A 75 13.47 -2.97 -0.66
C ALA A 75 13.18 -1.61 -1.32
N GLU A 76 12.08 -1.48 -2.06
CA GLU A 76 11.65 -0.20 -2.66
C GLU A 76 11.55 0.92 -1.63
N MET A 77 10.91 0.66 -0.48
CA MET A 77 10.75 1.68 0.55
C MET A 77 12.06 2.03 1.25
N LEU A 78 12.98 1.08 1.43
CA LEU A 78 14.31 1.34 1.98
C LEU A 78 15.18 2.15 1.00
N GLU A 79 15.10 1.87 -0.30
CA GLU A 79 15.72 2.68 -1.34
C GLU A 79 15.13 4.09 -1.41
N GLN A 80 13.82 4.22 -1.27
CA GLN A 80 13.13 5.50 -1.18
C GLN A 80 13.56 6.30 0.06
N LEU A 81 13.72 5.62 1.19
CA LEU A 81 14.10 6.22 2.46
C LEU A 81 15.54 6.74 2.44
N ASP A 82 16.44 6.07 1.70
CA ASP A 82 17.83 6.47 1.48
C ASP A 82 18.55 6.74 2.82
N VAL A 83 18.59 5.70 3.64
CA VAL A 83 19.20 5.77 4.99
C VAL A 83 20.72 5.82 4.90
N GLU A 84 21.34 6.67 5.70
CA GLU A 84 22.78 6.78 5.82
C GLU A 84 23.28 6.37 7.21
N PRO A 85 24.53 5.90 7.34
CA PRO A 85 25.12 5.59 8.63
C PRO A 85 25.08 6.78 9.59
N GLY A 86 24.77 6.50 10.85
CA GLY A 86 24.70 7.51 11.92
C GLY A 86 23.33 8.20 12.03
N GLN A 87 22.42 7.97 11.11
CA GLN A 87 21.10 8.61 11.13
C GLN A 87 20.17 8.02 12.21
N ARG A 88 19.19 8.81 12.58
CA ARG A 88 18.09 8.46 13.50
C ARG A 88 16.84 8.21 12.70
N VAL A 89 16.29 7.00 12.83
CA VAL A 89 15.14 6.56 12.07
C VAL A 89 13.97 6.28 13.01
N LEU A 90 12.77 6.75 12.65
CA LEU A 90 11.51 6.34 13.24
C LEU A 90 10.78 5.42 12.27
N GLU A 91 10.40 4.24 12.73
CA GLU A 91 9.52 3.32 12.05
C GLU A 91 8.17 3.25 12.75
N ILE A 92 7.07 3.29 11.97
CA ILE A 92 5.70 3.11 12.44
C ILE A 92 5.15 1.82 11.84
N GLY A 93 4.92 0.82 12.67
CA GLY A 93 4.58 -0.55 12.30
C GLY A 93 5.75 -1.50 12.53
N THR A 94 6.00 -1.88 13.80
CA THR A 94 7.08 -2.82 14.16
C THR A 94 6.87 -4.20 13.52
N GLY A 95 5.63 -4.69 13.54
CA GLY A 95 5.29 -6.02 13.06
C GLY A 95 6.20 -7.10 13.66
N THR A 96 6.93 -7.82 12.81
CA THR A 96 7.91 -8.85 13.24
C THR A 96 9.24 -8.27 13.72
N GLY A 97 9.52 -6.98 13.51
CA GLY A 97 10.83 -6.36 13.77
C GLY A 97 11.85 -6.56 12.65
N TYR A 98 11.50 -7.25 11.56
CA TYR A 98 12.44 -7.49 10.46
C TYR A 98 12.88 -6.21 9.76
N ASN A 99 11.95 -5.29 9.46
CA ASN A 99 12.32 -4.02 8.85
C ASN A 99 13.13 -3.13 9.79
N ALA A 100 12.81 -3.12 11.09
CA ALA A 100 13.63 -2.46 12.11
C ALA A 100 15.07 -2.99 12.14
N ALA A 101 15.27 -4.31 11.94
CA ALA A 101 16.58 -4.93 11.86
C ALA A 101 17.35 -4.50 10.60
N LEU A 102 16.67 -4.41 9.45
CA LEU A 102 17.27 -3.87 8.20
C LEU A 102 17.69 -2.41 8.39
N LEU A 103 16.82 -1.59 9.00
CA LEU A 103 17.12 -0.19 9.33
C LEU A 103 18.32 -0.09 10.28
N ALA A 104 18.40 -0.93 11.32
CA ALA A 104 19.54 -0.96 12.24
C ALA A 104 20.85 -1.29 11.54
N HIS A 105 20.82 -2.22 10.56
CA HIS A 105 21.99 -2.49 9.73
C HIS A 105 22.41 -1.26 8.91
N LEU A 106 21.43 -0.57 8.29
CA LEU A 106 21.67 0.59 7.43
C LEU A 106 22.22 1.78 8.21
N VAL A 107 21.70 2.09 9.40
CA VAL A 107 22.20 3.21 10.23
C VAL A 107 23.54 2.89 10.90
N GLY A 108 23.90 1.62 11.02
CA GLY A 108 25.14 1.17 11.66
C GLY A 108 25.19 1.46 13.16
N THR A 109 26.37 1.29 13.75
CA THR A 109 26.56 1.37 15.21
C THR A 109 26.46 2.77 15.80
N THR A 110 26.52 3.81 14.99
CA THR A 110 26.43 5.23 15.40
C THR A 110 25.04 5.82 15.20
N GLY A 111 24.15 5.13 14.48
CA GLY A 111 22.77 5.51 14.31
C GLY A 111 21.83 4.91 15.36
N ALA A 112 20.56 5.22 15.24
CA ALA A 112 19.52 4.71 16.14
C ALA A 112 18.19 4.49 15.39
N VAL A 113 17.49 3.40 15.72
CA VAL A 113 16.16 3.09 15.22
C VAL A 113 15.18 3.07 16.38
N THR A 114 14.09 3.82 16.25
CA THR A 114 12.91 3.65 17.12
C THR A 114 11.79 3.07 16.27
N THR A 115 11.16 2.00 16.72
CA THR A 115 10.04 1.36 16.03
C THR A 115 8.83 1.27 16.95
N LEU A 116 7.65 1.60 16.41
CA LEU A 116 6.40 1.65 17.15
C LEU A 116 5.41 0.62 16.63
N ASP A 117 4.70 -0.01 17.54
CA ASP A 117 3.49 -0.76 17.23
C ASP A 117 2.44 -0.53 18.31
N ILE A 118 1.16 -0.57 17.90
CA ILE A 118 0.04 -0.40 18.82
C ILE A 118 -0.22 -1.67 19.64
N ASP A 119 0.22 -2.82 19.15
CA ASP A 119 0.02 -4.13 19.77
C ASP A 119 1.19 -4.51 20.67
N THR A 120 0.95 -4.63 21.96
CA THR A 120 1.97 -5.00 22.97
C THR A 120 2.63 -6.34 22.65
N ASP A 121 1.84 -7.33 22.24
CA ASP A 121 2.35 -8.68 21.93
C ASP A 121 3.29 -8.68 20.71
N LEU A 122 3.03 -7.85 19.68
CA LEU A 122 3.92 -7.69 18.53
C LEU A 122 5.24 -7.03 18.94
N VAL A 123 5.18 -6.00 19.79
CA VAL A 123 6.39 -5.33 20.30
C VAL A 123 7.25 -6.29 21.12
N GLU A 124 6.64 -7.09 22.00
CA GLU A 124 7.37 -8.08 22.80
C GLU A 124 8.00 -9.17 21.96
N GLN A 125 7.27 -9.67 20.95
CA GLN A 125 7.81 -10.64 19.98
C GLN A 125 8.99 -10.04 19.19
N ALA A 126 8.84 -8.83 18.68
CA ALA A 126 9.89 -8.17 17.92
C ALA A 126 11.16 -7.95 18.76
N ARG A 127 11.02 -7.56 20.03
CA ARG A 127 12.16 -7.47 20.97
C ARG A 127 12.89 -8.79 21.12
N GLY A 128 12.14 -9.88 21.29
CA GLY A 128 12.71 -11.24 21.39
C GLY A 128 13.44 -11.66 20.11
N GLN A 129 12.86 -11.38 18.96
CA GLN A 129 13.44 -11.73 17.66
C GLN A 129 14.69 -10.90 17.35
N LEU A 130 14.66 -9.58 17.63
CA LEU A 130 15.83 -8.70 17.51
C LEU A 130 16.99 -9.19 18.39
N GLN A 131 16.69 -9.55 19.64
CA GLN A 131 17.68 -10.11 20.57
C GLN A 131 18.24 -11.45 20.06
N ALA A 132 17.38 -12.35 19.58
CA ALA A 132 17.79 -13.65 19.05
C ALA A 132 18.65 -13.52 17.80
N ALA A 133 18.39 -12.50 16.97
CA ALA A 133 19.18 -12.17 15.78
C ALA A 133 20.46 -11.39 16.12
N GLY A 134 20.72 -11.03 17.37
CA GLY A 134 21.87 -10.23 17.79
C GLY A 134 21.83 -8.78 17.31
N ILE A 135 20.66 -8.28 16.97
CA ILE A 135 20.47 -6.89 16.51
C ILE A 135 20.41 -5.95 17.70
N THR A 136 21.22 -4.90 17.66
CA THR A 136 21.29 -3.83 18.67
C THR A 136 20.94 -2.48 18.06
N GLY A 137 20.74 -1.45 18.89
CA GLY A 137 20.44 -0.10 18.40
C GLY A 137 18.97 0.13 17.99
N VAL A 138 18.08 -0.84 18.29
CA VAL A 138 16.64 -0.72 18.05
C VAL A 138 15.91 -0.54 19.37
N ASN A 139 15.10 0.51 19.45
CA ASN A 139 14.17 0.79 20.54
C ASN A 139 12.74 0.48 20.08
N ALA A 140 12.24 -0.71 20.38
CA ALA A 140 10.86 -1.09 20.07
C ALA A 140 9.92 -0.65 21.19
N VAL A 141 8.89 0.14 20.86
CA VAL A 141 7.99 0.80 21.81
C VAL A 141 6.53 0.46 21.46
N CYS A 142 5.74 0.10 22.48
CA CYS A 142 4.30 -0.04 22.33
C CYS A 142 3.65 1.35 22.48
N ALA A 143 3.17 1.90 21.34
CA ALA A 143 2.54 3.21 21.29
C ALA A 143 1.65 3.34 20.03
N ASP A 144 0.70 4.26 20.07
CA ASP A 144 -0.04 4.66 18.87
C ASP A 144 0.90 5.45 17.94
N GLY A 145 1.06 4.94 16.72
CA GLY A 145 1.94 5.53 15.71
C GLY A 145 1.55 6.92 15.24
N ALA A 146 0.28 7.34 15.42
CA ALA A 146 -0.20 8.67 15.04
C ALA A 146 0.59 9.79 15.73
N ALA A 147 1.00 9.58 16.99
CA ALA A 147 1.76 10.56 17.75
C ALA A 147 3.27 10.59 17.41
N GLY A 148 3.75 9.65 16.60
CA GLY A 148 5.19 9.43 16.45
C GLY A 148 5.85 9.09 17.78
N TRP A 149 7.13 9.46 17.95
CA TRP A 149 7.86 9.26 19.19
C TRP A 149 8.74 10.49 19.52
N PRO A 150 8.20 11.48 20.24
CA PRO A 150 8.94 12.72 20.56
C PRO A 150 10.25 12.49 21.32
N GLY A 151 10.32 11.40 22.12
CA GLY A 151 11.51 11.09 22.92
C GLY A 151 12.77 10.75 22.12
N GLY A 152 12.61 10.49 20.82
CA GLY A 152 13.69 10.22 19.88
C GLY A 152 13.94 11.31 18.85
N ALA A 153 13.06 12.32 18.76
CA ALA A 153 13.15 13.39 17.77
C ALA A 153 14.36 14.35 18.01
N PRO A 154 14.82 15.06 16.95
CA PRO A 154 14.38 14.95 15.57
C PRO A 154 14.90 13.67 14.88
N TYR A 155 14.16 13.20 13.86
CA TYR A 155 14.52 12.03 13.05
C TYR A 155 14.98 12.47 11.66
N ASP A 156 16.08 11.91 11.17
CA ASP A 156 16.54 12.12 9.79
C ASP A 156 15.59 11.43 8.79
N ARG A 157 15.01 10.32 9.22
CA ARG A 157 14.13 9.48 8.41
C ARG A 157 12.94 9.01 9.22
N VAL A 158 11.76 9.06 8.61
CA VAL A 158 10.53 8.44 9.14
C VAL A 158 9.99 7.48 8.08
N ILE A 159 9.68 6.26 8.45
CA ILE A 159 9.05 5.27 7.58
C ILE A 159 7.78 4.73 8.25
N VAL A 160 6.69 4.72 7.51
CA VAL A 160 5.44 4.10 7.92
C VAL A 160 5.27 2.80 7.12
N THR A 161 5.07 1.68 7.80
CA THR A 161 4.93 0.35 7.18
C THR A 161 3.51 -0.19 7.28
N ALA A 162 2.56 0.72 7.38
CA ALA A 162 1.12 0.48 7.30
C ALA A 162 0.49 1.56 6.42
N ALA A 163 -0.65 1.27 5.78
CA ALA A 163 -1.32 2.22 4.91
C ALA A 163 -1.87 3.41 5.71
N ALA A 164 -1.38 4.59 5.39
CA ALA A 164 -1.79 5.84 6.00
C ALA A 164 -2.83 6.54 5.12
N TRP A 165 -3.90 7.02 5.74
CA TRP A 165 -4.92 7.79 5.05
C TRP A 165 -4.54 9.26 4.85
N ASP A 166 -3.76 9.79 5.81
CA ASP A 166 -3.25 11.16 5.79
C ASP A 166 -1.79 11.21 6.25
N VAL A 167 -1.16 12.36 6.15
CA VAL A 167 0.15 12.63 6.74
C VAL A 167 -0.06 13.25 8.11
N GLU A 168 0.29 12.52 9.16
CA GLU A 168 0.12 13.01 10.53
C GLU A 168 1.05 14.19 10.83
N PRO A 169 0.54 15.29 11.42
CA PRO A 169 1.35 16.44 11.80
C PRO A 169 2.52 16.09 12.72
N ALA A 170 2.33 15.10 13.59
CA ALA A 170 3.38 14.63 14.50
C ALA A 170 4.57 14.03 13.75
N TRP A 171 4.36 13.37 12.62
CA TRP A 171 5.46 12.82 11.82
C TRP A 171 6.30 13.93 11.20
N VAL A 172 5.62 14.94 10.64
CA VAL A 172 6.28 16.11 10.05
C VAL A 172 7.01 16.92 11.09
N GLY A 173 6.39 17.19 12.24
CA GLY A 173 6.98 17.96 13.34
C GLY A 173 8.16 17.28 14.03
N GLN A 174 8.35 15.97 13.83
CA GLN A 174 9.48 15.21 14.36
C GLN A 174 10.59 14.94 13.33
N LEU A 175 10.41 15.35 12.07
CA LEU A 175 11.47 15.30 11.07
C LEU A 175 12.54 16.36 11.34
N ALA A 176 13.79 16.02 11.06
CA ALA A 176 14.87 16.96 10.94
C ALA A 176 14.73 17.82 9.68
N ASP A 177 15.46 18.93 9.60
CA ASP A 177 15.54 19.73 8.39
C ASP A 177 15.97 18.85 7.21
N ARG A 178 15.24 18.91 6.11
CA ARG A 178 15.43 18.04 4.94
C ARG A 178 15.31 16.54 5.25
N GLY A 179 14.67 16.21 6.35
CA GLY A 179 14.34 14.84 6.69
C GLY A 179 13.43 14.21 5.64
N ARG A 180 13.42 12.90 5.57
CA ARG A 180 12.60 12.16 4.59
C ARG A 180 11.55 11.34 5.31
N LEU A 181 10.32 11.40 4.79
CA LEU A 181 9.18 10.58 5.20
C LEU A 181 8.82 9.64 4.04
N VAL A 182 8.78 8.34 4.30
CA VAL A 182 8.27 7.34 3.35
C VAL A 182 7.05 6.68 3.95
N LEU A 183 5.93 6.70 3.21
CA LEU A 183 4.70 6.09 3.70
C LEU A 183 3.85 5.54 2.55
N PRO A 184 3.10 4.44 2.79
CA PRO A 184 2.01 4.02 1.91
C PRO A 184 0.82 4.96 2.09
N LEU A 185 0.68 5.93 1.19
CA LEU A 185 -0.41 6.92 1.22
C LEU A 185 -1.60 6.43 0.42
N SER A 186 -2.78 6.42 1.05
CA SER A 186 -4.04 6.06 0.39
C SER A 186 -4.63 7.27 -0.35
N LEU A 187 -4.77 7.13 -1.66
CA LEU A 187 -5.41 8.11 -2.54
C LEU A 187 -6.65 7.48 -3.17
N ARG A 188 -7.82 7.71 -2.55
CA ARG A 188 -9.13 7.23 -3.04
C ARG A 188 -9.13 5.74 -3.41
N GLY A 189 -8.62 4.88 -2.50
CA GLY A 189 -8.59 3.43 -2.66
C GLY A 189 -7.37 2.89 -3.41
N VAL A 190 -6.50 3.74 -3.93
CA VAL A 190 -5.19 3.35 -4.46
C VAL A 190 -4.11 3.67 -3.45
N GLN A 191 -3.19 2.75 -3.19
CA GLN A 191 -2.09 2.95 -2.25
C GLN A 191 -0.78 3.16 -3.00
N LEU A 192 -0.08 4.22 -2.62
CA LEU A 192 1.20 4.60 -3.20
C LEU A 192 2.25 4.77 -2.10
N SER A 193 3.37 4.08 -2.19
CA SER A 193 4.54 4.41 -1.38
C SER A 193 5.14 5.71 -1.90
N VAL A 194 5.04 6.75 -1.11
CA VAL A 194 5.52 8.09 -1.45
C VAL A 194 6.72 8.42 -0.57
N ALA A 195 7.85 8.73 -1.19
CA ALA A 195 8.98 9.32 -0.51
C ALA A 195 8.87 10.84 -0.55
N PHE A 196 8.61 11.46 0.58
CA PHE A 196 8.57 12.91 0.74
C PHE A 196 9.88 13.43 1.33
N GLU A 197 10.34 14.57 0.83
CA GLU A 197 11.37 15.41 1.47
C GLU A 197 10.70 16.60 2.14
N ALA A 198 11.08 16.87 3.38
CA ALA A 198 10.61 18.04 4.10
C ALA A 198 11.26 19.31 3.53
N LEU A 199 10.43 20.25 3.10
CA LEU A 199 10.80 21.60 2.69
C LEU A 199 10.22 22.59 3.71
N ASP A 200 10.58 23.88 3.59
CA ASP A 200 10.27 24.90 4.61
C ASP A 200 8.81 24.87 5.12
N ASN A 201 7.84 24.71 4.22
CA ASN A 201 6.41 24.76 4.56
C ASN A 201 5.58 23.62 4.00
N HIS A 202 6.18 22.60 3.39
CA HIS A 202 5.47 21.47 2.83
C HIS A 202 6.37 20.25 2.64
N LEU A 203 5.76 19.13 2.31
CA LEU A 203 6.46 17.93 1.86
C LEU A 203 6.36 17.83 0.33
N ALA A 204 7.47 17.54 -0.34
CA ALA A 204 7.49 17.32 -1.79
C ALA A 204 7.91 15.88 -2.12
N SER A 205 7.15 15.19 -2.97
CA SER A 205 7.47 13.83 -3.39
C SER A 205 8.76 13.77 -4.23
N ARG A 206 9.63 12.81 -3.91
CA ARG A 206 10.85 12.50 -4.66
C ARG A 206 10.67 11.29 -5.55
N SER A 207 9.89 10.33 -5.08
CA SER A 207 9.50 9.14 -5.83
C SER A 207 8.17 8.61 -5.36
N VAL A 208 7.43 7.97 -6.27
CA VAL A 208 6.13 7.37 -6.02
C VAL A 208 6.07 6.02 -6.70
N VAL A 209 5.74 4.97 -5.96
CA VAL A 209 5.56 3.61 -6.48
C VAL A 209 4.26 3.01 -5.96
N GLY A 210 3.64 2.12 -6.73
CA GLY A 210 2.46 1.39 -6.28
C GLY A 210 2.79 0.44 -5.12
N CYS A 211 1.87 0.31 -4.16
CA CYS A 211 2.02 -0.60 -3.03
C CYS A 211 0.68 -1.12 -2.53
N GLY A 212 0.73 -2.07 -1.57
CA GLY A 212 -0.43 -2.57 -0.86
C GLY A 212 -0.05 -2.93 0.57
N PHE A 213 -0.61 -2.21 1.54
CA PHE A 213 -0.37 -2.41 2.97
C PHE A 213 -1.69 -2.55 3.73
N MET A 214 -1.64 -3.22 4.87
CA MET A 214 -2.73 -3.22 5.83
C MET A 214 -2.94 -1.82 6.38
N PRO A 215 -4.20 -1.40 6.63
CA PRO A 215 -4.48 -0.06 7.15
C PRO A 215 -3.81 0.20 8.50
N LEU A 216 -3.33 1.42 8.69
CA LEU A 216 -2.90 1.90 10.00
C LEU A 216 -4.08 1.86 10.97
N ARG A 217 -3.81 1.51 12.21
CA ARG A 217 -4.79 1.42 13.30
C ARG A 217 -4.54 2.52 14.33
N GLY A 218 -5.45 2.69 15.27
CA GLY A 218 -5.35 3.73 16.31
C GLY A 218 -5.93 5.07 15.84
N ALA A 219 -5.39 6.17 16.30
CA ALA A 219 -5.91 7.50 16.06
C ALA A 219 -5.79 7.96 14.60
N ALA A 220 -4.80 7.43 13.86
CA ALA A 220 -4.60 7.68 12.42
C ALA A 220 -5.26 6.62 11.53
N ALA A 221 -6.23 5.86 12.04
CA ALA A 221 -6.96 4.89 11.24
C ALA A 221 -7.75 5.58 10.12
N ASP A 222 -7.77 4.94 8.94
CA ASP A 222 -8.56 5.40 7.82
C ASP A 222 -10.06 5.31 8.17
N PRO A 223 -10.81 6.41 8.18
CA PRO A 223 -12.25 6.39 8.39
C PRO A 223 -13.00 5.75 7.21
N ASP A 224 -12.41 5.80 6.01
CA ASP A 224 -12.98 5.27 4.76
C ASP A 224 -12.62 3.79 4.53
N GLN A 225 -12.55 3.02 5.61
CA GLN A 225 -12.25 1.58 5.49
C GLN A 225 -13.26 0.87 4.58
N ALA A 226 -12.81 -0.22 3.97
CA ALA A 226 -13.68 -1.09 3.21
C ALA A 226 -14.94 -1.45 3.98
N GLN A 227 -16.10 -1.07 3.44
CA GLN A 227 -17.40 -1.32 4.06
C GLN A 227 -17.92 -2.69 3.60
N PRO A 228 -18.50 -3.50 4.50
CA PRO A 228 -19.19 -4.73 4.08
C PRO A 228 -20.29 -4.43 3.08
N LEU A 229 -20.35 -5.19 2.00
CA LEU A 229 -21.34 -5.02 0.94
C LEU A 229 -22.35 -6.17 0.98
N GLY A 230 -23.55 -5.87 1.44
CA GLY A 230 -24.62 -6.84 1.62
C GLY A 230 -24.40 -7.80 2.79
N ASP A 231 -25.02 -8.98 2.72
CA ASP A 231 -24.95 -10.04 3.73
C ASP A 231 -23.95 -11.16 3.38
N GLN A 232 -23.26 -11.03 2.22
CA GLN A 232 -22.22 -11.98 1.82
C GLN A 232 -20.93 -11.74 2.64
N PRO A 233 -20.55 -12.68 3.53
CA PRO A 233 -19.30 -12.55 4.27
C PRO A 233 -18.10 -12.47 3.33
N GLY A 234 -17.20 -11.52 3.59
CA GLY A 234 -15.99 -11.35 2.77
C GLY A 234 -16.16 -10.45 1.54
N LEU A 235 -17.36 -9.93 1.28
CA LEU A 235 -17.58 -8.95 0.21
C LEU A 235 -17.51 -7.52 0.76
N PHE A 236 -16.69 -6.67 0.14
CA PHE A 236 -16.45 -5.29 0.59
C PHE A 236 -16.43 -4.31 -0.58
N VAL A 237 -16.74 -3.06 -0.25
CA VAL A 237 -16.58 -1.92 -1.15
C VAL A 237 -15.76 -0.82 -0.49
N HIS A 238 -14.80 -0.27 -1.22
CA HIS A 238 -14.13 0.99 -0.91
C HIS A 238 -14.77 2.11 -1.70
N LEU A 239 -15.23 3.13 -1.00
CA LEU A 239 -15.73 4.37 -1.60
C LEU A 239 -14.58 5.39 -1.63
N ALA A 240 -14.54 6.23 -2.65
CA ALA A 240 -13.46 7.20 -2.79
C ALA A 240 -13.57 8.40 -1.84
N ASP A 241 -14.76 8.70 -1.35
CA ASP A 241 -15.10 9.85 -0.48
C ASP A 241 -16.26 9.47 0.44
N ASP A 242 -16.52 10.28 1.48
CA ASP A 242 -17.66 10.18 2.44
C ASP A 242 -19.04 10.37 1.78
N ARG A 243 -19.19 9.95 0.58
CA ARG A 243 -20.40 10.12 -0.19
C ARG A 243 -21.49 9.16 0.31
N PRO A 244 -22.71 9.67 0.60
CA PRO A 244 -23.82 8.80 0.97
C PRO A 244 -24.11 7.81 -0.15
N THR A 245 -23.85 6.52 0.09
CA THR A 245 -24.04 5.46 -0.88
C THR A 245 -25.00 4.41 -0.32
N ASP A 246 -26.02 4.05 -1.10
CA ASP A 246 -26.92 2.96 -0.74
C ASP A 246 -26.24 1.61 -1.04
N LEU A 247 -25.55 1.06 -0.04
CA LEU A 247 -24.86 -0.22 -0.16
C LEU A 247 -25.81 -1.39 -0.45
N SER A 248 -27.07 -1.30 0.00
CA SER A 248 -28.07 -2.35 -0.28
C SER A 248 -28.47 -2.35 -1.76
N ALA A 249 -28.60 -1.16 -2.36
CA ALA A 249 -28.88 -1.03 -3.79
C ALA A 249 -27.68 -1.49 -4.64
N LEU A 250 -26.45 -1.18 -4.25
CA LEU A 250 -25.24 -1.67 -4.94
C LEU A 250 -25.13 -3.19 -4.84
N TYR A 251 -25.41 -3.77 -3.67
CA TYR A 251 -25.40 -5.22 -3.51
C TYR A 251 -26.45 -5.90 -4.40
N ALA A 252 -27.65 -5.35 -4.45
CA ALA A 252 -28.71 -5.84 -5.33
C ALA A 252 -28.31 -5.73 -6.83
N ALA A 253 -27.60 -4.67 -7.20
CA ALA A 253 -27.12 -4.49 -8.57
C ALA A 253 -26.08 -5.55 -8.97
N LEU A 254 -25.20 -5.99 -8.08
CA LEU A 254 -24.21 -7.05 -8.35
C LEU A 254 -24.86 -8.36 -8.83
N HIS A 255 -26.09 -8.64 -8.42
CA HIS A 255 -26.85 -9.81 -8.86
C HIS A 255 -27.52 -9.64 -10.23
N GLN A 256 -27.31 -8.52 -10.91
CA GLN A 256 -27.88 -8.20 -12.21
C GLN A 256 -26.76 -7.84 -13.22
N PRO A 257 -25.85 -8.80 -13.55
CA PRO A 257 -24.76 -8.54 -14.49
C PRO A 257 -25.31 -8.37 -15.91
N GLY A 258 -24.81 -7.36 -16.61
CA GLY A 258 -25.04 -7.15 -18.03
C GLY A 258 -23.90 -7.71 -18.90
N ALA A 259 -24.05 -7.55 -20.20
CA ALA A 259 -23.03 -7.98 -21.16
C ALA A 259 -21.74 -7.14 -21.01
N GLN A 260 -20.61 -7.82 -20.96
CA GLN A 260 -19.30 -7.17 -20.86
C GLN A 260 -18.99 -6.40 -22.15
N LEU A 261 -18.53 -5.15 -21.99
CA LEU A 261 -18.01 -4.32 -23.06
C LEU A 261 -16.49 -4.56 -23.20
N THR A 262 -16.00 -4.72 -24.42
CA THR A 262 -14.57 -4.80 -24.71
C THR A 262 -14.04 -3.42 -25.04
N THR A 263 -12.96 -2.99 -24.37
CA THR A 263 -12.34 -1.69 -24.64
C THR A 263 -11.35 -1.74 -25.81
N GLY A 264 -10.82 -2.92 -26.15
CA GLY A 264 -9.73 -3.09 -27.12
C GLY A 264 -8.35 -2.66 -26.58
N VAL A 265 -8.26 -2.19 -25.33
CA VAL A 265 -7.00 -1.75 -24.71
C VAL A 265 -6.36 -2.93 -23.99
N ALA A 266 -5.14 -3.30 -24.40
CA ALA A 266 -4.33 -4.32 -23.73
C ALA A 266 -3.56 -3.69 -22.57
N VAL A 267 -3.56 -4.35 -21.40
CA VAL A 267 -2.96 -3.88 -20.15
C VAL A 267 -2.23 -5.01 -19.41
N THR A 268 -1.32 -4.66 -18.53
CA THR A 268 -0.76 -5.59 -17.54
C THR A 268 -1.48 -5.44 -16.20
N ALA A 269 -1.38 -6.45 -15.34
CA ALA A 269 -1.97 -6.37 -14.00
C ALA A 269 -1.46 -5.16 -13.20
N GLY A 270 -0.15 -4.86 -13.25
CA GLY A 270 0.45 -3.71 -12.59
C GLY A 270 -0.14 -2.37 -13.07
N GLN A 271 -0.34 -2.22 -14.39
CA GLN A 271 -0.95 -1.03 -14.96
C GLN A 271 -2.39 -0.81 -14.47
N VAL A 272 -3.15 -1.87 -14.34
CA VAL A 272 -4.54 -1.77 -13.87
C VAL A 272 -4.60 -1.45 -12.39
N LEU A 273 -3.77 -2.11 -11.59
CA LEU A 273 -3.78 -1.96 -10.13
C LEU A 273 -3.48 -0.54 -9.68
N VAL A 274 -2.49 0.08 -10.31
CA VAL A 274 -1.90 1.32 -9.84
C VAL A 274 -2.21 2.46 -10.79
N GLU A 275 -1.79 2.35 -12.05
CA GLU A 275 -1.80 3.50 -12.97
C GLU A 275 -3.22 3.86 -13.43
N LEU A 276 -3.97 2.88 -13.96
CA LEU A 276 -5.36 3.09 -14.36
C LEU A 276 -6.25 3.31 -13.12
N GLY A 277 -6.01 2.56 -12.04
CA GLY A 277 -6.73 2.76 -10.78
C GLY A 277 -6.60 4.20 -10.26
N LEU A 278 -5.39 4.75 -10.25
CA LEU A 278 -5.13 6.12 -9.85
C LEU A 278 -5.74 7.13 -10.82
N TRP A 279 -5.64 6.88 -12.13
CA TRP A 279 -6.31 7.71 -13.12
C TRP A 279 -7.80 7.83 -12.83
N LEU A 280 -8.48 6.71 -12.62
CA LEU A 280 -9.90 6.69 -12.30
C LEU A 280 -10.19 7.43 -10.98
N ALA A 281 -9.42 7.14 -9.93
CA ALA A 281 -9.58 7.77 -8.62
C ALA A 281 -9.44 9.30 -8.66
N LEU A 282 -8.62 9.84 -9.56
CA LEU A 282 -8.40 11.28 -9.71
C LEU A 282 -9.40 11.94 -10.67
N HIS A 283 -9.89 11.23 -11.71
CA HIS A 283 -10.72 11.84 -12.76
C HIS A 283 -12.22 11.60 -12.57
N ASP A 284 -12.62 10.60 -11.77
CA ASP A 284 -14.05 10.29 -11.59
C ASP A 284 -14.39 10.19 -10.09
N PRO A 285 -15.30 11.04 -9.60
CA PRO A 285 -15.71 11.00 -8.18
C PRO A 285 -16.46 9.71 -7.83
N ASP A 286 -17.01 8.99 -8.82
CA ASP A 286 -17.72 7.73 -8.60
C ASP A 286 -16.80 6.53 -8.59
N ALA A 287 -15.48 6.73 -8.77
CA ALA A 287 -14.52 5.64 -8.69
C ALA A 287 -14.50 5.01 -7.28
N GLY A 288 -14.41 3.71 -7.26
CA GLY A 288 -14.32 2.92 -6.03
C GLY A 288 -13.75 1.54 -6.33
N ARG A 289 -13.66 0.70 -5.31
CA ARG A 289 -13.07 -0.63 -5.44
C ARG A 289 -13.97 -1.68 -4.81
N LEU A 290 -14.19 -2.77 -5.52
CA LEU A 290 -14.84 -3.97 -5.01
C LEU A 290 -13.77 -4.99 -4.61
N VAL A 291 -13.97 -5.66 -3.47
CA VAL A 291 -13.06 -6.67 -2.94
C VAL A 291 -13.86 -7.87 -2.48
N ALA A 292 -13.45 -9.07 -2.89
CA ALA A 292 -13.99 -10.32 -2.38
C ALA A 292 -12.88 -11.15 -1.72
N LEU A 293 -13.15 -11.67 -0.53
CA LEU A 293 -12.25 -12.49 0.28
C LEU A 293 -12.86 -13.87 0.55
N GLY A 294 -12.03 -14.90 0.59
CA GLY A 294 -12.47 -16.24 0.95
C GLY A 294 -13.65 -16.72 0.12
N ASP A 295 -14.73 -17.19 0.76
CA ASP A 295 -15.90 -17.75 0.10
C ASP A 295 -16.65 -16.75 -0.81
N ALA A 296 -16.45 -15.43 -0.62
CA ALA A 296 -17.04 -14.42 -1.50
C ALA A 296 -16.43 -14.42 -2.91
N ILE A 297 -15.25 -15.01 -3.10
CA ILE A 297 -14.63 -15.19 -4.42
C ILE A 297 -15.45 -16.19 -5.23
N ASP A 298 -15.87 -17.29 -4.61
CA ASP A 298 -16.61 -18.36 -5.27
C ASP A 298 -18.04 -17.94 -5.66
N ALA A 299 -18.56 -16.86 -5.04
CA ALA A 299 -19.84 -16.28 -5.40
C ALA A 299 -19.85 -15.57 -6.77
N ASP A 300 -18.67 -15.32 -7.36
CA ASP A 300 -18.47 -14.68 -8.69
C ASP A 300 -19.23 -13.34 -8.87
N LEU A 301 -19.48 -12.64 -7.77
CA LEU A 301 -20.15 -11.33 -7.80
C LEU A 301 -19.22 -10.19 -8.23
N VAL A 302 -17.91 -10.35 -7.96
CA VAL A 302 -16.89 -9.37 -8.31
C VAL A 302 -16.05 -9.89 -9.47
N PRO A 303 -15.98 -9.17 -10.61
CA PRO A 303 -15.09 -9.56 -11.69
C PRO A 303 -13.65 -9.72 -11.18
N ALA A 304 -13.06 -10.89 -11.37
CA ALA A 304 -11.70 -11.20 -10.94
C ALA A 304 -10.69 -10.53 -11.87
N LEU A 305 -10.51 -9.21 -11.73
CA LEU A 305 -9.51 -8.46 -12.49
C LEU A 305 -8.11 -8.67 -11.92
N ILE A 306 -8.01 -8.68 -10.59
CA ILE A 306 -6.78 -8.84 -9.85
C ILE A 306 -7.01 -9.90 -8.78
N ALA A 307 -6.29 -11.00 -8.90
CA ALA A 307 -6.38 -12.11 -7.98
C ALA A 307 -5.08 -12.27 -7.19
N PHE A 308 -5.20 -12.31 -5.86
CA PHE A 308 -4.17 -12.74 -4.93
C PHE A 308 -4.66 -13.98 -4.18
N PRO A 309 -3.78 -14.76 -3.53
CA PRO A 309 -4.23 -15.86 -2.70
C PRO A 309 -5.29 -15.45 -1.67
N GLY A 310 -6.52 -15.94 -1.81
CA GLY A 310 -7.65 -15.65 -0.93
C GLY A 310 -8.30 -14.27 -1.09
N MET A 311 -7.98 -13.52 -2.16
CA MET A 311 -8.58 -12.21 -2.43
C MET A 311 -8.71 -11.97 -3.94
N THR A 312 -9.83 -11.39 -4.35
CA THR A 312 -9.97 -10.77 -5.68
C THR A 312 -10.47 -9.35 -5.54
N SER A 313 -10.10 -8.48 -6.47
CA SER A 313 -10.58 -7.11 -6.48
C SER A 313 -10.66 -6.51 -7.87
N THR A 314 -11.48 -5.48 -8.01
CA THR A 314 -11.57 -4.68 -9.23
C THR A 314 -11.93 -3.23 -8.92
N THR A 315 -11.51 -2.32 -9.79
CA THR A 315 -11.95 -0.91 -9.76
C THR A 315 -13.29 -0.79 -10.48
N ALA A 316 -14.18 0.02 -9.93
CA ALA A 316 -15.52 0.22 -10.45
C ALA A 316 -15.94 1.69 -10.38
N LEU A 317 -16.91 2.09 -11.20
CA LEU A 317 -17.71 3.28 -10.99
C LEU A 317 -19.00 2.88 -10.26
N LEU A 318 -19.27 3.53 -9.15
CA LEU A 318 -20.34 3.22 -8.22
C LEU A 318 -21.44 4.30 -8.31
N GLY A 319 -22.57 3.97 -8.93
CA GLY A 319 -23.73 4.82 -8.99
C GLY A 319 -24.71 4.60 -7.81
N ALA A 320 -25.90 5.20 -7.88
CA ALA A 320 -26.89 5.07 -6.81
C ALA A 320 -27.52 3.68 -6.72
N GLN A 321 -27.81 3.04 -7.85
CA GLN A 321 -28.50 1.74 -7.95
C GLN A 321 -27.88 0.82 -9.02
N ALA A 322 -26.70 1.18 -9.49
CA ALA A 322 -25.97 0.47 -10.53
C ALA A 322 -24.48 0.66 -10.33
N LEU A 323 -23.68 -0.19 -10.93
CA LEU A 323 -22.24 -0.02 -11.00
C LEU A 323 -21.69 -0.58 -12.32
N ALA A 324 -20.47 -0.18 -12.63
CA ALA A 324 -19.69 -0.79 -13.71
C ALA A 324 -18.30 -1.10 -13.21
N ALA A 325 -17.83 -2.32 -13.41
CA ALA A 325 -16.54 -2.77 -12.93
C ALA A 325 -15.61 -3.12 -14.08
N LEU A 326 -14.32 -2.82 -13.92
CA LEU A 326 -13.29 -3.35 -14.80
C LEU A 326 -13.28 -4.87 -14.71
N ALA A 327 -13.11 -5.55 -15.84
CA ALA A 327 -13.12 -6.99 -15.91
C ALA A 327 -11.93 -7.49 -16.75
N GLY A 328 -11.37 -8.61 -16.32
CA GLY A 328 -10.38 -9.36 -17.10
C GLY A 328 -11.01 -10.14 -18.26
N PRO A 329 -10.21 -10.86 -19.03
CA PRO A 329 -10.72 -11.81 -20.01
C PRO A 329 -11.41 -12.99 -19.31
N ASP A 330 -12.41 -13.58 -19.98
CA ASP A 330 -13.10 -14.78 -19.48
C ASP A 330 -12.20 -16.06 -19.48
N THR A 331 -10.88 -15.88 -19.59
CA THR A 331 -9.91 -16.99 -19.62
C THR A 331 -8.99 -16.94 -18.41
N THR A 332 -8.80 -18.09 -17.76
CA THR A 332 -7.94 -18.26 -16.56
C THR A 332 -6.44 -18.36 -16.86
N ALA A 333 -6.02 -18.14 -18.10
CA ALA A 333 -4.60 -18.20 -18.45
C ALA A 333 -3.86 -16.94 -18.00
N PRO A 334 -2.77 -17.06 -17.21
CA PRO A 334 -1.91 -15.95 -16.91
C PRO A 334 -1.22 -15.49 -18.21
N ALA A 335 -1.60 -14.32 -18.69
CA ALA A 335 -0.90 -13.64 -19.76
C ALA A 335 -0.19 -12.42 -19.18
N ASP A 336 1.01 -12.09 -19.69
CA ASP A 336 1.73 -10.88 -19.30
C ASP A 336 0.90 -9.62 -19.58
N SER A 337 -0.02 -9.69 -20.54
CA SER A 337 -0.99 -8.65 -20.87
C SER A 337 -2.32 -9.25 -21.32
N PHE A 338 -3.42 -8.55 -21.04
CA PHE A 338 -4.77 -8.93 -21.45
C PHE A 338 -5.58 -7.71 -21.89
N THR A 339 -6.62 -7.93 -22.70
CA THR A 339 -7.54 -6.85 -23.08
C THR A 339 -8.53 -6.61 -21.94
N ILE A 340 -8.54 -5.37 -21.42
CA ILE A 340 -9.45 -5.01 -20.35
C ILE A 340 -10.87 -4.83 -20.87
N GLY A 341 -11.83 -5.37 -20.13
CA GLY A 341 -13.26 -5.21 -20.35
C GLY A 341 -13.91 -4.37 -19.27
N VAL A 342 -15.18 -4.05 -19.47
CA VAL A 342 -16.03 -3.38 -18.48
C VAL A 342 -17.35 -4.12 -18.38
N ARG A 343 -17.72 -4.57 -17.20
CA ARG A 343 -18.98 -5.27 -16.92
C ARG A 343 -19.95 -4.35 -16.20
N PRO A 344 -21.13 -4.05 -16.79
CA PRO A 344 -22.19 -3.30 -16.11
C PRO A 344 -22.99 -4.20 -15.16
N PHE A 345 -23.57 -3.58 -14.12
CA PHE A 345 -24.45 -4.22 -13.15
C PHE A 345 -25.60 -3.29 -12.78
N GLY A 346 -26.81 -3.84 -12.72
CA GLY A 346 -28.03 -3.11 -12.40
C GLY A 346 -28.61 -2.31 -13.57
N PRO A 347 -29.75 -1.61 -13.36
CA PRO A 347 -30.56 -1.03 -14.45
C PRO A 347 -29.81 0.06 -15.26
N ASP A 348 -29.03 0.91 -14.60
CA ASP A 348 -28.28 2.00 -15.25
C ASP A 348 -26.81 1.66 -15.43
N GLY A 349 -26.44 0.39 -15.29
CA GLY A 349 -25.06 -0.08 -15.38
C GLY A 349 -24.40 0.16 -16.74
N THR A 350 -25.18 0.18 -17.81
CA THR A 350 -24.67 0.39 -19.18
C THR A 350 -24.07 1.77 -19.36
N ASP A 351 -24.68 2.83 -18.83
CA ASP A 351 -24.16 4.20 -18.95
C ASP A 351 -22.86 4.34 -18.14
N LEU A 352 -22.81 3.76 -16.93
CA LEU A 352 -21.60 3.69 -16.12
C LEU A 352 -20.48 2.91 -16.83
N ALA A 353 -20.83 1.81 -17.51
CA ALA A 353 -19.85 1.02 -18.26
C ALA A 353 -19.29 1.77 -19.46
N GLN A 354 -20.10 2.55 -20.17
CA GLN A 354 -19.63 3.40 -21.26
C GLN A 354 -18.70 4.51 -20.73
N ARG A 355 -19.04 5.13 -19.60
CA ARG A 355 -18.21 6.13 -18.93
C ARG A 355 -16.88 5.55 -18.48
N LEU A 356 -16.89 4.36 -17.85
CA LEU A 356 -15.68 3.67 -17.42
C LEU A 356 -14.79 3.27 -18.62
N ALA A 357 -15.38 2.78 -19.71
CA ALA A 357 -14.66 2.49 -20.94
C ALA A 357 -14.05 3.76 -21.57
N ALA A 358 -14.75 4.89 -21.52
CA ALA A 358 -14.23 6.17 -21.97
C ALA A 358 -13.01 6.62 -21.15
N HIS A 359 -12.99 6.39 -19.84
CA HIS A 359 -11.81 6.63 -19.00
C HIS A 359 -10.63 5.74 -19.36
N VAL A 360 -10.87 4.46 -19.66
CA VAL A 360 -9.80 3.54 -20.13
C VAL A 360 -9.18 4.06 -21.42
N HIS A 361 -9.99 4.50 -22.39
CA HIS A 361 -9.51 5.07 -23.64
C HIS A 361 -8.79 6.40 -23.44
N ALA A 362 -9.28 7.27 -22.55
CA ALA A 362 -8.64 8.55 -22.25
C ALA A 362 -7.27 8.36 -21.60
N TRP A 363 -7.15 7.41 -20.66
CA TRP A 363 -5.87 7.04 -20.05
C TRP A 363 -4.87 6.49 -21.09
N ASP A 364 -5.33 5.61 -21.99
CA ASP A 364 -4.50 5.07 -23.08
C ASP A 364 -4.05 6.18 -24.03
N ALA A 365 -4.96 7.04 -24.46
CA ALA A 365 -4.68 8.19 -25.33
C ALA A 365 -3.74 9.23 -24.70
N ALA A 366 -3.78 9.38 -23.37
CA ALA A 366 -2.85 10.22 -22.62
C ALA A 366 -1.42 9.62 -22.50
N GLY A 367 -1.18 8.45 -23.10
CA GLY A 367 0.10 7.77 -23.10
C GLY A 367 0.35 6.98 -21.81
N ARG A 368 -0.71 6.57 -21.12
CA ARG A 368 -0.67 5.74 -19.89
C ARG A 368 0.24 6.36 -18.81
N PRO A 369 -0.14 7.51 -18.26
CA PRO A 369 0.72 8.18 -17.29
C PRO A 369 1.06 7.25 -16.13
N SER A 370 2.36 7.18 -15.79
CA SER A 370 2.88 6.28 -14.73
C SER A 370 3.13 7.04 -13.43
N THR A 371 3.14 6.32 -12.32
CA THR A 371 3.45 6.89 -11.00
C THR A 371 4.85 7.52 -10.92
N ALA A 372 5.80 7.08 -11.75
CA ALA A 372 7.14 7.66 -11.81
C ALA A 372 7.15 9.16 -12.19
N LYS A 373 6.12 9.62 -12.92
CA LYS A 373 5.95 11.03 -13.28
C LYS A 373 5.11 11.82 -12.28
N LEU A 374 4.43 11.14 -11.37
CA LEU A 374 3.56 11.77 -10.40
C LEU A 374 4.35 12.69 -9.46
N ARG A 375 3.82 13.88 -9.21
CA ARG A 375 4.34 14.85 -8.27
C ARG A 375 3.27 15.16 -7.26
N ILE A 376 3.59 14.97 -5.98
CA ILE A 376 2.68 15.23 -4.86
C ILE A 376 3.35 16.23 -3.94
N ARG A 377 2.66 17.31 -3.62
CA ARG A 377 3.05 18.29 -2.60
C ARG A 377 2.02 18.22 -1.49
N ALA A 378 2.43 17.96 -0.27
CA ALA A 378 1.55 17.87 0.88
C ALA A 378 1.78 19.08 1.79
N TYR A 379 0.76 19.92 1.90
CA TYR A 379 0.75 21.11 2.76
C TYR A 379 -0.11 20.85 3.99
N PRO A 380 0.16 21.50 5.14
CA PRO A 380 -0.84 21.61 6.19
C PRO A 380 -2.13 22.17 5.61
N LEU A 381 -3.29 21.61 5.95
CA LEU A 381 -4.58 21.91 5.30
C LEU A 381 -4.88 23.42 5.21
N HIS A 382 -4.51 24.17 6.26
CA HIS A 382 -4.80 25.62 6.36
C HIS A 382 -3.69 26.52 5.80
N GLU A 383 -2.57 25.93 5.35
CA GLU A 383 -1.39 26.68 4.88
C GLU A 383 -1.10 26.46 3.38
N ALA A 384 -1.92 25.66 2.72
CA ALA A 384 -1.73 25.38 1.31
C ALA A 384 -1.90 26.65 0.46
N PRO A 385 -0.95 26.94 -0.47
CA PRO A 385 -1.07 28.06 -1.37
C PRO A 385 -2.25 27.85 -2.35
N ALA A 386 -2.76 28.94 -2.90
CA ALA A 386 -3.67 28.91 -4.03
C ALA A 386 -2.92 28.61 -5.34
N ASP A 387 -2.09 27.59 -5.32
CA ASP A 387 -1.23 27.22 -6.45
C ASP A 387 -2.00 26.28 -7.38
N PRO A 388 -2.01 26.50 -8.69
CA PRO A 388 -2.68 25.62 -9.62
C PRO A 388 -1.99 24.25 -9.60
N ALA A 389 -2.75 23.23 -9.27
CA ALA A 389 -2.38 21.83 -9.44
C ALA A 389 -3.46 21.16 -10.29
N THR A 390 -3.13 20.06 -10.95
CA THR A 390 -4.08 19.34 -11.79
C THR A 390 -5.20 18.74 -10.93
N PHE A 391 -4.83 18.22 -9.75
CA PHE A 391 -5.78 17.67 -8.78
C PHE A 391 -5.45 18.18 -7.39
N VAL A 392 -6.51 18.46 -6.63
CA VAL A 392 -6.43 18.87 -5.22
C VAL A 392 -7.23 17.87 -4.39
N LEU A 393 -6.60 17.30 -3.38
CA LEU A 393 -7.26 16.38 -2.45
C LEU A 393 -7.05 16.86 -1.03
N ASP A 394 -8.13 17.23 -0.38
CA ASP A 394 -8.12 17.63 1.04
C ASP A 394 -8.28 16.38 1.92
N LYS A 395 -7.42 16.30 2.92
CA LYS A 395 -7.43 15.33 4.00
C LYS A 395 -7.62 16.09 5.32
N PRO A 396 -7.88 15.44 6.46
CA PRO A 396 -8.08 16.16 7.73
C PRO A 396 -6.93 17.07 8.14
N HIS A 397 -5.71 16.67 7.86
CA HIS A 397 -4.50 17.38 8.25
C HIS A 397 -3.78 18.03 7.08
N THR A 398 -3.91 17.45 5.87
CA THR A 398 -3.13 17.88 4.71
C THR A 398 -3.99 18.22 3.51
N ARG A 399 -3.50 19.15 2.70
CA ARG A 399 -3.94 19.35 1.33
C ARG A 399 -2.88 18.82 0.39
N LEU A 400 -3.26 17.84 -0.42
CA LEU A 400 -2.41 17.26 -1.44
C LEU A 400 -2.64 17.97 -2.77
N LEU A 401 -1.58 18.55 -3.33
CA LEU A 401 -1.54 19.07 -4.68
C LEU A 401 -0.84 18.03 -5.56
N ILE A 402 -1.56 17.51 -6.54
CA ILE A 402 -1.13 16.36 -7.34
C ILE A 402 -1.05 16.78 -8.80
N ASP A 403 0.09 16.56 -9.42
CA ASP A 403 0.37 16.80 -10.83
C ASP A 403 0.91 15.52 -11.49
N TRP A 404 0.55 15.33 -12.77
CA TRP A 404 0.95 14.14 -13.53
C TRP A 404 1.75 14.52 -14.77
#